data_36b8e3ee21578f4216ea9080879bdb28
#
_entry.id   36b8e3ee21578f4216ea9080879bdb28
#
_cell.length_a   1.000
_cell.length_b   1.000
_cell.length_c   1.000
_cell.angle_alpha   90.00
_cell.angle_beta   90.00
_cell.angle_gamma   90.00
#
_symmetry.space_group_name_H-M   'P 1'
#
loop_
_entity.id
_entity.type
_entity.pdbx_description
1 polymer ?
#
loop_
_entity_poly.entity_id
_entity_poly.type
_entity_poly.pdbx_seq_one_letter_code
_entity_poly.pdbx_strand_id
1 'polypeptide(L)'
;RQLNAKGKTRHDLGREKFIEKVWEWKEKSGGQITQQLRRMGASPDWTRERFTMDKGLNDAVNEVFVRLHEEGIIYRGKRLVNWDPVLHTALSDLEVISEEENGHLWHMRYPLSDGSGHLVVATTRPETMLGDSAVAIHPDDERYKHLIGQTITLPLVGREIPIIADDYVDPEFGTGCVKITP
;
A
#
# COMPACT_ATOMS: atom_id res chain seq x y z
N ARG A 1 1.17 -12.21 23.25
CA ARG A 1 1.57 -11.92 24.64
C ARG A 1 2.17 -13.14 25.34
N GLN A 2 1.49 -14.31 25.41
CA GLN A 2 2.01 -15.51 26.11
C GLN A 2 3.30 -16.07 25.49
N LEU A 3 3.45 -16.02 24.17
CA LEU A 3 4.69 -16.43 23.49
C LEU A 3 5.82 -15.44 23.79
N ASN A 4 5.54 -14.16 23.68
CA ASN A 4 6.52 -13.10 23.96
C ASN A 4 7.04 -13.17 25.41
N ALA A 5 6.16 -13.51 26.37
CA ALA A 5 6.56 -13.73 27.76
C ALA A 5 7.53 -14.92 27.93
N LYS A 6 7.57 -15.84 26.96
CA LYS A 6 8.50 -16.96 26.87
C LYS A 6 9.70 -16.71 25.95
N GLY A 7 9.88 -15.44 25.50
CA GLY A 7 10.94 -15.07 24.59
C GLY A 7 10.79 -15.65 23.18
N LYS A 8 9.58 -16.04 22.77
CA LYS A 8 9.31 -16.62 21.45
C LYS A 8 8.32 -15.76 20.68
N THR A 9 8.49 -15.69 19.38
CA THR A 9 7.60 -15.02 18.44
C THR A 9 6.74 -16.05 17.68
N ARG A 10 5.74 -15.58 16.96
CA ARG A 10 4.96 -16.40 16.03
C ARG A 10 5.83 -17.02 14.92
N HIS A 11 6.89 -16.32 14.53
CA HIS A 11 7.82 -16.75 13.48
C HIS A 11 8.69 -17.91 13.92
N ASP A 12 9.08 -17.94 15.21
CA ASP A 12 9.90 -19.04 15.78
C ASP A 12 9.14 -20.36 15.82
N LEU A 13 7.80 -20.31 15.92
CA LEU A 13 6.98 -21.52 15.89
C LEU A 13 6.68 -22.01 14.47
N GLY A 14 6.62 -21.09 13.52
CA GLY A 14 6.06 -21.37 12.20
C GLY A 14 4.52 -21.38 12.20
N ARG A 15 3.91 -21.30 11.00
CA ARG A 15 2.47 -21.11 10.83
C ARG A 15 1.62 -22.19 11.50
N GLU A 16 1.93 -23.45 11.27
CA GLU A 16 1.12 -24.58 11.73
C GLU A 16 1.05 -24.63 13.26
N LYS A 17 2.21 -24.66 13.93
CA LYS A 17 2.29 -24.70 15.40
C LYS A 17 1.72 -23.45 16.05
N PHE A 18 1.80 -22.30 15.37
CA PHE A 18 1.18 -21.07 15.86
C PHE A 18 -0.34 -21.17 15.82
N ILE A 19 -0.93 -21.69 14.72
CA ILE A 19 -2.37 -21.93 14.59
C ILE A 19 -2.86 -22.92 15.64
N GLU A 20 -2.15 -24.03 15.87
CA GLU A 20 -2.48 -24.98 16.97
C GLU A 20 -2.57 -24.27 18.32
N LYS A 21 -1.61 -23.40 18.64
CA LYS A 21 -1.62 -22.62 19.89
C LYS A 21 -2.78 -21.62 19.96
N VAL A 22 -3.21 -21.08 18.83
CA VAL A 22 -4.39 -20.20 18.76
C VAL A 22 -5.66 -21.00 19.07
N TRP A 23 -5.80 -22.20 18.50
CA TRP A 23 -6.95 -23.08 18.77
C TRP A 23 -6.97 -23.57 20.23
N GLU A 24 -5.86 -24.01 20.80
CA GLU A 24 -5.77 -24.33 22.24
C GLU A 24 -6.25 -23.15 23.12
N TRP A 25 -5.85 -21.92 22.77
CA TRP A 25 -6.28 -20.74 23.50
C TRP A 25 -7.78 -20.46 23.33
N LYS A 26 -8.32 -20.64 22.12
CA LYS A 26 -9.76 -20.51 21.83
C LYS A 26 -10.57 -21.48 22.68
N GLU A 27 -10.18 -22.72 22.75
CA GLU A 27 -10.88 -23.74 23.59
C GLU A 27 -10.84 -23.36 25.08
N LYS A 28 -9.69 -22.92 25.56
CA LYS A 28 -9.52 -22.54 26.97
C LYS A 28 -10.28 -21.27 27.37
N SER A 29 -10.34 -20.28 26.51
CA SER A 29 -10.82 -18.92 26.85
C SER A 29 -12.03 -18.46 26.04
N GLY A 30 -12.31 -19.06 24.88
CA GLY A 30 -13.35 -18.59 23.96
C GLY A 30 -14.77 -18.71 24.53
N GLY A 31 -15.05 -19.72 25.33
CA GLY A 31 -16.36 -19.91 25.95
C GLY A 31 -16.61 -19.08 27.20
N GLN A 32 -15.61 -18.35 27.70
CA GLN A 32 -15.76 -17.61 28.96
C GLN A 32 -16.77 -16.47 28.86
N ILE A 33 -16.75 -15.69 27.78
CA ILE A 33 -17.69 -14.59 27.56
C ILE A 33 -19.14 -15.09 27.50
N THR A 34 -19.39 -16.21 26.82
CA THR A 34 -20.71 -16.83 26.70
C THR A 34 -21.23 -17.27 28.05
N GLN A 35 -20.37 -17.91 28.87
CA GLN A 35 -20.74 -18.31 30.24
C GLN A 35 -21.05 -17.09 31.12
N GLN A 36 -20.27 -16.01 31.01
CA GLN A 36 -20.52 -14.78 31.75
C GLN A 36 -21.87 -14.15 31.37
N LEU A 37 -22.15 -14.05 30.07
CA LEU A 37 -23.42 -13.52 29.58
C LEU A 37 -24.62 -14.35 30.06
N ARG A 38 -24.53 -15.67 30.04
CA ARG A 38 -25.57 -16.56 30.59
C ARG A 38 -25.82 -16.29 32.07
N ARG A 39 -24.74 -16.12 32.86
CA ARG A 39 -24.85 -15.81 34.32
C ARG A 39 -25.43 -14.42 34.55
N MET A 40 -25.26 -13.48 33.64
CA MET A 40 -25.89 -12.14 33.68
C MET A 40 -27.34 -12.15 33.22
N GLY A 41 -27.90 -13.28 32.83
CA GLY A 41 -29.28 -13.41 32.39
C GLY A 41 -29.53 -13.04 30.91
N ALA A 42 -28.49 -12.90 30.11
CA ALA A 42 -28.65 -12.72 28.67
C ALA A 42 -29.32 -13.95 28.02
N SER A 43 -30.30 -13.73 27.15
CA SER A 43 -31.14 -14.77 26.55
C SER A 43 -31.10 -14.81 25.02
N PRO A 44 -29.93 -14.72 24.36
CA PRO A 44 -29.83 -14.98 22.93
C PRO A 44 -29.99 -16.49 22.65
N ASP A 45 -30.16 -16.82 21.36
CA ASP A 45 -30.17 -18.22 20.94
C ASP A 45 -28.73 -18.79 20.92
N TRP A 46 -28.34 -19.40 22.01
CA TRP A 46 -27.01 -20.00 22.22
C TRP A 46 -26.70 -21.15 21.24
N THR A 47 -27.70 -21.72 20.58
CA THR A 47 -27.50 -22.80 19.59
C THR A 47 -26.92 -22.26 18.30
N ARG A 48 -27.06 -20.95 18.05
CA ARG A 48 -26.54 -20.24 16.88
C ARG A 48 -25.24 -19.48 17.18
N GLU A 49 -24.58 -19.80 18.28
CA GLU A 49 -23.25 -19.26 18.56
C GLU A 49 -22.29 -19.63 17.42
N ARG A 50 -21.57 -18.62 16.90
CA ARG A 50 -20.58 -18.78 15.85
C ARG A 50 -19.26 -18.14 16.24
N PHE A 51 -18.19 -18.70 15.73
CA PHE A 51 -16.85 -18.15 15.79
C PHE A 51 -16.37 -17.82 14.38
N THR A 52 -15.78 -16.64 14.20
CA THR A 52 -15.43 -16.12 12.85
C THR A 52 -14.48 -17.03 12.05
N MET A 53 -13.77 -17.93 12.71
CA MET A 53 -12.90 -18.91 12.06
C MET A 53 -13.48 -20.34 12.08
N ASP A 54 -14.77 -20.51 12.40
CA ASP A 54 -15.40 -21.83 12.30
C ASP A 54 -15.52 -22.27 10.83
N LYS A 55 -15.68 -23.59 10.64
CA LYS A 55 -15.71 -24.15 9.29
C LYS A 55 -16.82 -23.52 8.42
N GLY A 56 -18.01 -23.32 8.98
CA GLY A 56 -19.17 -22.78 8.21
C GLY A 56 -18.93 -21.34 7.74
N LEU A 57 -18.36 -20.47 8.60
CA LEU A 57 -18.02 -19.11 8.21
C LEU A 57 -16.83 -19.07 7.26
N ASN A 58 -15.85 -19.95 7.44
CA ASN A 58 -14.73 -20.07 6.51
C ASN A 58 -15.21 -20.48 5.11
N ASP A 59 -16.10 -21.46 5.01
CA ASP A 59 -16.68 -21.90 3.75
C ASP A 59 -17.47 -20.73 3.08
N ALA A 60 -18.24 -19.97 3.87
CA ALA A 60 -18.98 -18.81 3.37
C ALA A 60 -18.06 -17.70 2.85
N VAL A 61 -16.97 -17.40 3.55
CA VAL A 61 -15.99 -16.40 3.11
C VAL A 61 -15.33 -16.82 1.80
N ASN A 62 -14.94 -18.09 1.68
CA ASN A 62 -14.35 -18.62 0.45
C ASN A 62 -15.35 -18.55 -0.72
N GLU A 63 -16.60 -18.93 -0.51
CA GLU A 63 -17.65 -18.85 -1.52
C GLU A 63 -17.87 -17.42 -2.01
N VAL A 64 -17.97 -16.46 -1.10
CA VAL A 64 -18.11 -15.04 -1.46
C VAL A 64 -16.90 -14.54 -2.24
N PHE A 65 -15.70 -14.89 -1.80
CA PHE A 65 -14.46 -14.48 -2.48
C PHE A 65 -14.42 -15.00 -3.93
N VAL A 66 -14.77 -16.28 -4.14
CA VAL A 66 -14.80 -16.89 -5.47
C VAL A 66 -15.82 -16.20 -6.36
N ARG A 67 -17.05 -15.97 -5.87
CA ARG A 67 -18.09 -15.27 -6.63
C ARG A 67 -17.68 -13.87 -7.05
N LEU A 68 -17.12 -13.08 -6.13
CA LEU A 68 -16.64 -11.73 -6.44
C LEU A 68 -15.52 -11.73 -7.51
N HIS A 69 -14.69 -12.77 -7.51
CA HIS A 69 -13.66 -12.93 -8.53
C HIS A 69 -14.29 -13.32 -9.89
N GLU A 70 -15.24 -14.24 -9.92
CA GLU A 70 -15.96 -14.66 -11.13
C GLU A 70 -16.77 -13.52 -11.77
N GLU A 71 -17.33 -12.64 -10.93
CA GLU A 71 -18.03 -11.41 -11.36
C GLU A 71 -17.07 -10.29 -11.80
N GLY A 72 -15.75 -10.48 -11.67
CA GLY A 72 -14.73 -9.49 -12.04
C GLY A 72 -14.64 -8.28 -11.10
N ILE A 73 -15.32 -8.30 -9.95
CA ILE A 73 -15.32 -7.23 -8.94
C ILE A 73 -13.97 -7.17 -8.22
N ILE A 74 -13.36 -8.32 -7.94
CA ILE A 74 -12.04 -8.42 -7.38
C ILE A 74 -11.08 -9.09 -8.37
N TYR A 75 -9.83 -8.65 -8.36
CA TYR A 75 -8.79 -9.19 -9.23
C TYR A 75 -7.45 -9.13 -8.52
N ARG A 76 -6.48 -9.92 -9.00
CA ARG A 76 -5.10 -9.86 -8.53
C ARG A 76 -4.33 -8.80 -9.33
N GLY A 77 -3.81 -7.80 -8.66
CA GLY A 77 -3.01 -6.74 -9.27
C GLY A 77 -1.93 -6.22 -8.34
N LYS A 78 -1.00 -5.45 -8.91
CA LYS A 78 -0.02 -4.68 -8.13
C LYS A 78 -0.63 -3.32 -7.79
N ARG A 79 -0.53 -2.92 -6.53
CA ARG A 79 -0.99 -1.63 -6.03
C ARG A 79 0.06 -1.05 -5.09
N LEU A 80 0.16 0.29 -5.06
CA LEU A 80 0.87 0.98 -4.00
C LEU A 80 0.08 0.82 -2.70
N VAL A 81 0.76 0.43 -1.65
CA VAL A 81 0.16 0.26 -0.32
C VAL A 81 1.02 0.96 0.73
N ASN A 82 0.38 1.46 1.78
CA ASN A 82 1.08 1.90 2.97
C ASN A 82 1.64 0.67 3.69
N TRP A 83 2.91 0.71 4.04
CA TRP A 83 3.63 -0.44 4.60
C TRP A 83 4.31 -0.09 5.92
N ASP A 84 4.08 -0.89 6.95
CA ASP A 84 4.82 -0.80 8.21
C ASP A 84 6.07 -1.70 8.16
N PRO A 85 7.29 -1.10 8.15
CA PRO A 85 8.52 -1.86 8.07
C PRO A 85 8.90 -2.57 9.37
N VAL A 86 8.25 -2.24 10.49
CA VAL A 86 8.47 -2.88 11.80
C VAL A 86 7.59 -4.11 11.96
N LEU A 87 6.31 -3.99 11.65
CA LEU A 87 5.34 -5.08 11.72
C LEU A 87 5.33 -5.96 10.46
N HIS A 88 5.95 -5.50 9.37
CA HIS A 88 5.95 -6.14 8.05
C HIS A 88 4.52 -6.43 7.56
N THR A 89 3.66 -5.41 7.62
CA THR A 89 2.28 -5.50 7.17
C THR A 89 1.89 -4.31 6.31
N ALA A 90 0.95 -4.54 5.37
CA ALA A 90 0.21 -3.45 4.75
C ALA A 90 -0.72 -2.80 5.79
N LEU A 91 -0.91 -1.50 5.66
CA LEU A 91 -1.82 -0.70 6.47
C LEU A 91 -3.02 -0.28 5.63
N SER A 92 -4.19 -0.19 6.26
CA SER A 92 -5.35 0.43 5.63
C SER A 92 -5.20 1.96 5.61
N ASP A 93 -5.85 2.62 4.67
CA ASP A 93 -5.81 4.08 4.57
C ASP A 93 -6.36 4.77 5.84
N LEU A 94 -7.27 4.10 6.55
CA LEU A 94 -7.82 4.59 7.84
C LEU A 94 -6.80 4.60 8.99
N GLU A 95 -5.73 3.84 8.88
CA GLU A 95 -4.66 3.74 9.88
C GLU A 95 -3.53 4.75 9.62
N VAL A 96 -3.56 5.42 8.46
CA VAL A 96 -2.55 6.40 8.05
C VAL A 96 -3.02 7.80 8.41
N ILE A 97 -2.24 8.46 9.24
CA ILE A 97 -2.50 9.84 9.68
C ILE A 97 -1.57 10.75 8.88
N SER A 98 -2.16 11.75 8.18
CA SER A 98 -1.38 12.77 7.50
C SER A 98 -0.98 13.85 8.49
N GLU A 99 0.31 14.11 8.59
CA GLU A 99 0.88 15.16 9.45
C GLU A 99 1.67 16.15 8.58
N GLU A 100 1.60 17.43 8.96
CA GLU A 100 2.42 18.46 8.31
C GLU A 100 3.86 18.38 8.82
N GLU A 101 4.80 18.30 7.89
CA GLU A 101 6.22 18.24 8.19
C GLU A 101 6.95 19.39 7.47
N ASN A 102 7.93 20.00 8.16
CA ASN A 102 8.80 20.99 7.56
C ASN A 102 9.80 20.31 6.62
N GLY A 103 9.49 20.32 5.34
CA GLY A 103 10.30 19.71 4.29
C GLY A 103 10.89 20.74 3.33
N HIS A 104 11.59 20.24 2.32
CA HIS A 104 12.15 21.04 1.23
C HIS A 104 11.62 20.54 -0.12
N LEU A 105 11.39 21.48 -1.02
CA LEU A 105 11.09 21.16 -2.41
C LEU A 105 12.38 21.37 -3.22
N TRP A 106 12.97 20.29 -3.70
CA TRP A 106 14.23 20.29 -4.44
C TRP A 106 13.95 20.44 -5.92
N HIS A 107 14.59 21.46 -6.55
CA HIS A 107 14.50 21.68 -7.99
C HIS A 107 15.71 21.07 -8.68
N MET A 108 15.45 20.11 -9.56
CA MET A 108 16.49 19.32 -10.25
C MET A 108 16.40 19.54 -11.75
N ARG A 109 17.52 19.77 -12.41
CA ARG A 109 17.59 19.94 -13.86
C ARG A 109 17.81 18.59 -14.54
N TYR A 110 16.89 18.25 -15.44
CA TYR A 110 16.97 17.06 -16.27
C TYR A 110 17.27 17.51 -17.71
N PRO A 111 18.50 17.33 -18.21
CA PRO A 111 18.89 17.78 -19.55
C PRO A 111 18.14 16.97 -20.63
N LEU A 112 17.68 17.64 -21.67
CA LEU A 112 17.16 16.99 -22.86
C LEU A 112 18.29 16.22 -23.55
N SER A 113 17.96 15.02 -24.06
CA SER A 113 18.96 14.13 -24.66
C SER A 113 19.57 14.70 -25.94
N ASP A 114 18.86 15.61 -26.62
CA ASP A 114 19.34 16.32 -27.81
C ASP A 114 20.26 17.52 -27.51
N GLY A 115 20.44 17.85 -26.22
CA GLY A 115 21.22 18.96 -25.76
C GLY A 115 20.59 20.35 -25.94
N SER A 116 19.35 20.45 -26.37
CA SER A 116 18.66 21.74 -26.65
C SER A 116 18.28 22.50 -25.38
N GLY A 117 18.27 21.84 -24.22
CA GLY A 117 17.87 22.50 -22.97
C GLY A 117 17.73 21.50 -21.80
N HIS A 118 16.85 21.84 -20.89
CA HIS A 118 16.55 20.98 -19.73
C HIS A 118 15.12 21.23 -19.23
N LEU A 119 14.51 20.22 -18.62
CA LEU A 119 13.35 20.36 -17.77
C LEU A 119 13.77 20.54 -16.31
N VAL A 120 13.01 21.30 -15.56
CA VAL A 120 13.20 21.41 -14.10
C VAL A 120 12.07 20.64 -13.43
N VAL A 121 12.43 19.65 -12.63
CA VAL A 121 11.50 18.84 -11.84
C VAL A 121 11.61 19.25 -10.38
N ALA A 122 10.49 19.45 -9.72
CA ALA A 122 10.43 19.73 -8.29
C ALA A 122 10.01 18.47 -7.53
N THR A 123 10.73 18.12 -6.48
CA THR A 123 10.46 16.93 -5.68
C THR A 123 10.81 17.14 -4.19
N THR A 124 10.04 16.54 -3.32
CA THR A 124 10.36 16.45 -1.88
C THR A 124 11.29 15.27 -1.57
N ARG A 125 11.48 14.33 -2.51
CA ARG A 125 12.29 13.13 -2.34
C ARG A 125 13.34 12.98 -3.45
N PRO A 126 14.41 13.78 -3.40
CA PRO A 126 15.45 13.82 -4.44
C PRO A 126 16.19 12.48 -4.60
N GLU A 127 16.28 11.69 -3.54
CA GLU A 127 16.93 10.38 -3.52
C GLU A 127 16.30 9.38 -4.49
N THR A 128 15.00 9.53 -4.79
CA THR A 128 14.28 8.63 -5.71
C THR A 128 14.60 8.89 -7.18
N MET A 129 15.30 9.97 -7.53
CA MET A 129 15.67 10.32 -8.89
C MET A 129 16.36 9.17 -9.64
N LEU A 130 17.20 8.42 -8.95
CA LEU A 130 17.97 7.32 -9.57
C LEU A 130 17.07 6.22 -10.15
N GLY A 131 15.83 6.10 -9.65
CA GLY A 131 14.83 5.15 -10.11
C GLY A 131 13.82 5.70 -11.11
N ASP A 132 13.92 6.96 -11.52
CA ASP A 132 12.94 7.56 -12.42
C ASP A 132 12.87 6.84 -13.76
N SER A 133 11.65 6.63 -14.24
CA SER A 133 11.35 5.94 -15.50
C SER A 133 10.80 6.85 -16.59
N ALA A 134 10.26 8.01 -16.20
CA ALA A 134 9.73 9.02 -17.13
C ALA A 134 9.67 10.39 -16.45
N VAL A 135 9.43 11.43 -17.23
CA VAL A 135 8.93 12.73 -16.76
C VAL A 135 7.57 12.97 -17.40
N ALA A 136 6.56 13.26 -16.59
CA ALA A 136 5.22 13.58 -17.05
C ALA A 136 5.01 15.10 -17.09
N ILE A 137 4.27 15.56 -18.08
CA ILE A 137 3.82 16.93 -18.26
C ILE A 137 2.34 16.92 -18.65
N HIS A 138 1.63 18.00 -18.34
CA HIS A 138 0.23 18.10 -18.74
C HIS A 138 0.13 18.28 -20.27
N PRO A 139 -0.79 17.56 -20.97
CA PRO A 139 -0.89 17.63 -22.44
C PRO A 139 -1.23 19.01 -22.96
N ASP A 140 -1.91 19.84 -22.19
CA ASP A 140 -2.31 21.20 -22.57
C ASP A 140 -1.35 22.29 -22.07
N ASP A 141 -0.23 21.91 -21.42
CA ASP A 141 0.76 22.89 -20.97
C ASP A 141 1.59 23.42 -22.17
N GLU A 142 1.26 24.60 -22.63
CA GLU A 142 1.92 25.26 -23.78
C GLU A 142 3.44 25.44 -23.59
N ARG A 143 3.91 25.46 -22.34
CA ARG A 143 5.34 25.59 -22.03
C ARG A 143 6.14 24.37 -22.46
N TYR A 144 5.55 23.20 -22.35
CA TYR A 144 6.27 21.92 -22.45
C TYR A 144 5.67 20.94 -23.45
N LYS A 145 4.45 21.16 -23.97
CA LYS A 145 3.78 20.19 -24.86
C LYS A 145 4.60 19.79 -26.07
N HIS A 146 5.46 20.72 -26.57
CA HIS A 146 6.33 20.45 -27.72
C HIS A 146 7.46 19.44 -27.41
N LEU A 147 7.67 19.11 -26.16
CA LEU A 147 8.67 18.13 -25.68
C LEU A 147 8.09 16.72 -25.51
N ILE A 148 6.77 16.55 -25.63
CA ILE A 148 6.13 15.23 -25.50
C ILE A 148 6.71 14.27 -26.54
N GLY A 149 7.10 13.07 -26.08
CA GLY A 149 7.72 12.04 -26.91
C GLY A 149 9.22 12.19 -27.10
N GLN A 150 9.83 13.28 -26.63
CA GLN A 150 11.29 13.41 -26.55
C GLN A 150 11.85 12.67 -25.33
N THR A 151 13.16 12.63 -25.21
CA THR A 151 13.86 11.98 -24.10
C THR A 151 14.71 12.99 -23.32
N ILE A 152 14.89 12.68 -22.06
CA ILE A 152 15.83 13.38 -21.16
C ILE A 152 16.89 12.39 -20.70
N THR A 153 18.07 12.91 -20.40
CA THR A 153 19.16 12.13 -19.79
C THR A 153 19.07 12.28 -18.27
N LEU A 154 18.83 11.18 -17.58
CA LEU A 154 18.69 11.16 -16.12
C LEU A 154 20.05 11.54 -15.48
N PRO A 155 20.11 12.61 -14.67
CA PRO A 155 21.35 13.05 -14.04
C PRO A 155 22.00 11.93 -13.22
N LEU A 156 23.31 11.91 -13.12
CA LEU A 156 24.15 10.95 -12.41
C LEU A 156 24.11 9.50 -12.97
N VAL A 157 23.00 9.09 -13.55
CA VAL A 157 22.78 7.73 -14.10
C VAL A 157 23.15 7.65 -15.58
N GLY A 158 22.92 8.71 -16.34
CA GLY A 158 23.14 8.77 -17.78
C GLY A 158 22.13 7.98 -18.62
N ARG A 159 21.08 7.46 -18.02
CA ARG A 159 20.00 6.72 -18.70
C ARG A 159 19.01 7.69 -19.34
N GLU A 160 18.61 7.40 -20.58
CA GLU A 160 17.53 8.14 -21.24
C GLU A 160 16.17 7.63 -20.76
N ILE A 161 15.29 8.58 -20.45
CA ILE A 161 13.90 8.33 -20.06
C ILE A 161 12.97 9.24 -20.86
N PRO A 162 11.74 8.78 -21.20
CA PRO A 162 10.82 9.53 -22.03
C PRO A 162 10.14 10.67 -21.29
N ILE A 163 9.74 11.69 -22.04
CA ILE A 163 8.78 12.70 -21.63
C ILE A 163 7.40 12.25 -22.11
N ILE A 164 6.48 12.06 -21.17
CA ILE A 164 5.13 11.58 -21.43
C ILE A 164 4.08 12.63 -21.11
N ALA A 165 2.92 12.53 -21.74
CA ALA A 165 1.76 13.35 -21.41
C ALA A 165 0.87 12.62 -20.40
N ASP A 166 0.43 13.31 -19.35
CA ASP A 166 -0.50 12.78 -18.38
C ASP A 166 -1.33 13.93 -17.78
N ASP A 167 -2.65 13.79 -17.77
CA ASP A 167 -3.60 14.76 -17.22
C ASP A 167 -3.61 14.81 -15.70
N TYR A 168 -2.96 13.84 -15.04
CA TYR A 168 -2.67 13.85 -13.60
C TYR A 168 -1.77 15.03 -13.18
N VAL A 169 -0.95 15.54 -14.10
CA VAL A 169 0.00 16.62 -13.80
C VAL A 169 -0.74 17.95 -13.64
N ASP A 170 -0.57 18.59 -12.50
CA ASP A 170 -1.04 19.95 -12.29
C ASP A 170 0.02 20.96 -12.82
N PRO A 171 -0.29 21.74 -13.88
CA PRO A 171 0.65 22.72 -14.46
C PRO A 171 1.03 23.86 -13.51
N GLU A 172 0.19 24.13 -12.50
CA GLU A 172 0.41 25.22 -11.53
C GLU A 172 1.20 24.76 -10.31
N PHE A 173 1.32 23.44 -10.09
CA PHE A 173 2.06 22.92 -8.96
C PHE A 173 3.56 22.74 -9.29
N GLY A 174 4.43 23.32 -8.43
CA GLY A 174 5.87 23.21 -8.57
C GLY A 174 6.39 23.82 -9.88
N THR A 175 6.89 22.99 -10.79
CA THR A 175 7.39 23.41 -12.11
C THR A 175 6.44 23.03 -13.25
N GLY A 176 5.35 22.31 -12.97
CA GLY A 176 4.49 21.71 -13.98
C GLY A 176 5.08 20.45 -14.64
N CYS A 177 6.21 19.95 -14.13
CA CYS A 177 6.84 18.71 -14.58
C CYS A 177 6.96 17.76 -13.40
N VAL A 178 6.48 16.53 -13.58
CA VAL A 178 6.47 15.50 -12.53
C VAL A 178 7.35 14.33 -12.92
N LYS A 179 8.29 13.99 -12.06
CA LYS A 179 9.10 12.77 -12.23
C LYS A 179 8.27 11.53 -11.86
N ILE A 180 8.41 10.49 -12.63
CA ILE A 180 7.73 9.21 -12.41
C ILE A 180 8.73 8.19 -11.88
N THR A 181 8.53 7.78 -10.64
CA THR A 181 9.32 6.73 -9.97
C THR A 181 8.38 5.58 -9.66
N PRO A 182 8.58 4.39 -10.25
CA PRO A 182 7.73 3.21 -10.00
C PRO A 182 7.82 2.69 -8.57
#